data_33ace0f12b3ced8c70115cedd546ea5e
#
_entry.id   33ace0f12b3ced8c70115cedd546ea5e
#
_cell.length_a   1.000
_cell.length_b   1.000
_cell.length_c   1.000
_cell.angle_alpha   90.00
_cell.angle_beta   90.00
_cell.angle_gamma   90.00
#
_symmetry.space_group_name_H-M   'P 1'
#
loop_
_entity.id
_entity.type
_entity.pdbx_description
1 polymer ?
#
loop_
_entity_poly.entity_id
_entity_poly.type
_entity_poly.pdbx_seq_one_letter_code
_entity_poly.pdbx_strand_id
1 'polypeptide(L)'
;GMLVFGIGILPALACMLCFPQLRRGFFTLLLCLSFGIGAFFLSHMFFDRTLAPLEAQSEPVSLTATVTKTIYTADYLTVCTADVTQFGDRNKRFSAELNFEGEADLEPGDVIAAVADCTPFSTDLYGYNQRNSQISHGILLSCAVTTYTVVGKQEPPFFTRLQSAIAARIDRAYKTETAAMLKALLIGDKDGLADSLKRDFRRLGISHILAISGTHFTVLLGLCALLLRLLRLNKKQIYFLLIPAALLYMGISGFSASVCRAGIMALLTYLAFLLGRARDAYTALFIAVCILIAVHPYAVLDVGLWLSFAATFSILALSELFAKVTLRAGRAERLLSFLFHLFFNVAVTVAAFFG
;
A
#
# COMPACT_ATOMS: atom_id res chain seq x y z
N GLY A 1 -8.19 -15.40 -10.22
CA GLY A 1 -8.91 -14.17 -9.78
C GLY A 1 -10.34 -14.45 -9.31
N MET A 2 -11.15 -15.19 -10.08
CA MET A 2 -12.54 -15.50 -9.71
C MET A 2 -12.69 -16.39 -8.46
N LEU A 3 -11.78 -17.35 -8.23
CA LEU A 3 -11.80 -18.23 -7.06
C LEU A 3 -11.52 -17.48 -5.74
N VAL A 4 -10.60 -16.52 -5.75
CA VAL A 4 -10.28 -15.70 -4.55
C VAL A 4 -11.46 -14.78 -4.19
N PHE A 5 -12.18 -14.26 -5.19
CA PHE A 5 -13.40 -13.46 -4.99
C PHE A 5 -14.53 -14.29 -4.36
N GLY A 6 -14.69 -15.56 -4.80
CA GLY A 6 -15.71 -16.45 -4.25
C GLY A 6 -15.46 -16.88 -2.81
N ILE A 7 -14.20 -17.08 -2.42
CA ILE A 7 -13.83 -17.50 -1.06
C ILE A 7 -14.03 -16.37 -0.03
N GLY A 8 -13.89 -15.10 -0.42
CA GLY A 8 -14.12 -13.96 0.48
C GLY A 8 -15.59 -13.58 0.65
N ILE A 9 -16.42 -13.79 -0.38
CA ILE A 9 -17.85 -13.40 -0.38
C ILE A 9 -18.72 -14.38 0.40
N LEU A 10 -18.47 -15.68 0.30
CA LEU A 10 -19.28 -16.70 0.97
C LEU A 10 -19.25 -16.58 2.51
N PRO A 11 -18.09 -16.46 3.19
CA PRO A 11 -18.08 -16.25 4.64
C PRO A 11 -18.61 -14.86 5.04
N ALA A 12 -18.44 -13.83 4.23
CA ALA A 12 -19.02 -12.50 4.48
C ALA A 12 -20.57 -12.56 4.39
N LEU A 13 -21.13 -13.27 3.41
CA LEU A 13 -22.58 -13.53 3.30
C LEU A 13 -23.10 -14.38 4.46
N ALA A 14 -22.40 -15.44 4.85
CA ALA A 14 -22.77 -16.28 5.99
C ALA A 14 -22.74 -15.51 7.31
N CYS A 15 -21.74 -14.67 7.55
CA CYS A 15 -21.71 -13.76 8.71
C CYS A 15 -22.87 -12.76 8.69
N MET A 16 -23.29 -12.26 7.53
CA MET A 16 -24.41 -11.32 7.41
C MET A 16 -25.75 -11.94 7.75
N LEU A 17 -25.94 -13.21 7.39
CA LEU A 17 -27.17 -13.95 7.73
C LEU A 17 -27.29 -14.22 9.24
N CYS A 18 -26.15 -14.32 9.95
CA CYS A 18 -26.11 -14.56 11.38
C CYS A 18 -26.26 -13.31 12.26
N PHE A 19 -26.09 -12.09 11.71
CA PHE A 19 -26.07 -10.86 12.50
C PHE A 19 -27.05 -9.79 12.00
N PRO A 20 -28.23 -9.65 12.65
CA PRO A 20 -29.27 -8.69 12.24
C PRO A 20 -28.85 -7.21 12.28
N GLN A 21 -27.81 -6.86 13.04
CA GLN A 21 -27.28 -5.49 13.09
C GLN A 21 -26.51 -5.09 11.83
N LEU A 22 -26.03 -6.07 11.06
CA LEU A 22 -25.42 -5.85 9.74
C LEU A 22 -26.43 -5.44 8.66
N ARG A 23 -27.74 -5.49 8.94
CA ARG A 23 -28.77 -5.07 7.97
C ARG A 23 -28.61 -3.65 7.46
N ARG A 24 -28.06 -2.73 8.28
CA ARG A 24 -27.74 -1.37 7.83
C ARG A 24 -26.50 -1.33 6.92
N GLY A 25 -25.56 -2.26 7.11
CA GLY A 25 -24.41 -2.47 6.24
C GLY A 25 -24.71 -3.21 4.94
N PHE A 26 -25.89 -3.87 4.83
CA PHE A 26 -26.25 -4.66 3.65
C PHE A 26 -26.33 -3.81 2.36
N PHE A 27 -26.95 -2.64 2.44
CA PHE A 27 -26.98 -1.70 1.32
C PHE A 27 -25.57 -1.17 0.99
N THR A 28 -24.77 -0.89 1.99
CA THR A 28 -23.37 -0.44 1.80
C THR A 28 -22.54 -1.55 1.17
N LEU A 29 -22.74 -2.80 1.62
CA LEU A 29 -22.05 -3.96 1.04
C LEU A 29 -22.48 -4.23 -0.40
N LEU A 30 -23.79 -4.17 -0.72
CA LEU A 30 -24.29 -4.31 -2.08
C LEU A 30 -23.74 -3.21 -3.00
N LEU A 31 -23.68 -1.99 -2.51
CA LEU A 31 -23.13 -0.84 -3.23
C LEU A 31 -21.61 -1.00 -3.44
N CYS A 32 -20.90 -1.48 -2.43
CA CYS A 32 -19.47 -1.80 -2.52
C CYS A 32 -19.19 -3.00 -3.45
N LEU A 33 -20.06 -4.02 -3.44
CA LEU A 33 -19.96 -5.17 -4.32
C LEU A 33 -20.21 -4.78 -5.79
N SER A 34 -21.25 -3.99 -6.05
CA SER A 34 -21.53 -3.48 -7.40
C SER A 34 -20.44 -2.53 -7.88
N PHE A 35 -19.88 -1.70 -7.00
CA PHE A 35 -18.74 -0.85 -7.30
C PHE A 35 -17.47 -1.69 -7.53
N GLY A 36 -17.21 -2.72 -6.72
CA GLY A 36 -16.10 -3.65 -6.89
C GLY A 36 -16.16 -4.42 -8.21
N ILE A 37 -17.35 -4.90 -8.59
CA ILE A 37 -17.58 -5.54 -9.89
C ILE A 37 -17.39 -4.53 -11.04
N GLY A 38 -17.93 -3.31 -10.91
CA GLY A 38 -17.74 -2.24 -11.87
C GLY A 38 -16.27 -1.84 -12.02
N ALA A 39 -15.54 -1.70 -10.91
CA ALA A 39 -14.12 -1.40 -10.91
C ALA A 39 -13.30 -2.55 -11.52
N PHE A 40 -13.65 -3.81 -11.25
CA PHE A 40 -13.04 -4.98 -11.89
C PHE A 40 -13.25 -4.97 -13.41
N PHE A 41 -14.47 -4.70 -13.87
CA PHE A 41 -14.77 -4.58 -15.30
C PHE A 41 -14.02 -3.42 -15.95
N LEU A 42 -13.97 -2.27 -15.28
CA LEU A 42 -13.19 -1.11 -15.75
C LEU A 42 -11.70 -1.42 -15.79
N SER A 43 -11.15 -2.10 -14.77
CA SER A 43 -9.75 -2.48 -14.77
C SER A 43 -9.42 -3.51 -15.85
N HIS A 44 -10.33 -4.46 -16.12
CA HIS A 44 -10.17 -5.43 -17.20
C HIS A 44 -10.22 -4.74 -18.58
N MET A 45 -11.18 -3.86 -18.79
CA MET A 45 -11.23 -3.06 -20.03
C MET A 45 -10.01 -2.15 -20.20
N PHE A 46 -9.52 -1.57 -19.11
CA PHE A 46 -8.33 -0.72 -19.12
C PHE A 46 -7.07 -1.55 -19.38
N PHE A 47 -7.00 -2.75 -18.80
CA PHE A 47 -5.94 -3.73 -19.02
C PHE A 47 -5.86 -4.12 -20.49
N ASP A 48 -6.96 -4.57 -21.08
CA ASP A 48 -7.01 -4.98 -22.49
C ASP A 48 -6.69 -3.83 -23.46
N ARG A 49 -7.13 -2.62 -23.14
CA ARG A 49 -6.88 -1.44 -23.99
C ARG A 49 -5.50 -0.84 -23.83
N THR A 50 -4.91 -0.97 -22.65
CA THR A 50 -3.64 -0.29 -22.34
C THR A 50 -2.45 -1.23 -22.37
N LEU A 51 -2.59 -2.41 -21.77
CA LEU A 51 -1.48 -3.34 -21.59
C LEU A 51 -1.30 -4.27 -22.81
N ALA A 52 -2.37 -4.84 -23.34
CA ALA A 52 -2.29 -5.76 -24.46
C ALA A 52 -1.57 -5.16 -25.69
N PRO A 53 -1.81 -3.89 -26.09
CA PRO A 53 -1.07 -3.29 -27.18
C PRO A 53 0.39 -2.91 -26.84
N LEU A 54 0.75 -2.83 -25.55
CA LEU A 54 2.13 -2.60 -25.10
C LEU A 54 2.92 -3.90 -25.04
N GLU A 55 2.29 -5.00 -24.62
CA GLU A 55 2.87 -6.33 -24.57
C GLU A 55 3.09 -6.97 -25.97
N ALA A 56 2.36 -6.49 -26.97
CA ALA A 56 2.46 -7.01 -28.34
C ALA A 56 3.65 -6.42 -29.14
N GLN A 57 4.39 -5.47 -28.58
CA GLN A 57 5.57 -4.90 -29.23
C GLN A 57 6.80 -5.74 -28.95
N SER A 58 7.37 -6.34 -30.00
CA SER A 58 8.57 -7.19 -29.94
C SER A 58 9.85 -6.47 -30.42
N GLU A 59 9.76 -5.20 -30.85
CA GLU A 59 10.90 -4.44 -31.33
C GLU A 59 11.34 -3.41 -30.30
N PRO A 60 12.65 -3.07 -30.25
CA PRO A 60 13.15 -2.00 -29.39
C PRO A 60 12.41 -0.68 -29.65
N VAL A 61 11.93 -0.05 -28.60
CA VAL A 61 11.10 1.15 -28.68
C VAL A 61 11.84 2.34 -28.10
N SER A 62 11.76 3.49 -28.76
CA SER A 62 12.20 4.75 -28.18
C SER A 62 11.21 5.19 -27.11
N LEU A 63 11.70 5.50 -25.91
CA LEU A 63 10.87 5.99 -24.82
C LEU A 63 11.49 7.24 -24.17
N THR A 64 10.62 8.12 -23.71
CA THR A 64 11.01 9.23 -22.83
C THR A 64 10.40 8.98 -21.47
N ALA A 65 11.23 8.93 -20.44
CA ALA A 65 10.78 8.63 -19.10
C ALA A 65 11.46 9.53 -18.07
N THR A 66 10.75 9.82 -16.98
CA THR A 66 11.29 10.52 -15.81
C THR A 66 11.58 9.51 -14.71
N VAL A 67 12.81 9.44 -14.26
CA VAL A 67 13.22 8.55 -13.16
C VAL A 67 12.50 8.96 -11.88
N THR A 68 11.72 8.05 -11.31
CA THR A 68 10.98 8.29 -10.06
C THR A 68 11.76 7.79 -8.86
N LYS A 69 12.35 6.61 -8.99
CA LYS A 69 13.11 5.97 -7.91
C LYS A 69 14.13 4.99 -8.46
N THR A 70 15.35 5.01 -7.92
CA THR A 70 16.35 3.95 -8.15
C THR A 70 16.11 2.85 -7.12
N ILE A 71 15.92 1.61 -7.59
CA ILE A 71 15.61 0.45 -6.73
C ILE A 71 16.88 -0.28 -6.31
N TYR A 72 17.80 -0.43 -7.26
CA TYR A 72 19.03 -1.21 -7.06
C TYR A 72 20.12 -0.73 -8.00
N THR A 73 21.32 -0.57 -7.49
CA THR A 73 22.52 -0.26 -8.29
C THR A 73 23.62 -1.21 -7.88
N ALA A 74 24.20 -1.91 -8.85
CA ALA A 74 25.38 -2.74 -8.70
C ALA A 74 26.27 -2.55 -9.93
N ASP A 75 27.53 -2.99 -9.85
CA ASP A 75 28.53 -2.86 -10.91
C ASP A 75 28.05 -3.41 -12.28
N TYR A 76 27.11 -4.34 -12.27
CA TYR A 76 26.64 -5.03 -13.47
C TYR A 76 25.18 -4.68 -13.86
N LEU A 77 24.40 -4.05 -12.99
CA LEU A 77 22.98 -3.77 -13.23
C LEU A 77 22.48 -2.60 -12.39
N THR A 78 21.83 -1.65 -13.04
CA THR A 78 21.05 -0.61 -12.36
C THR A 78 19.58 -0.79 -12.71
N VAL A 79 18.72 -0.87 -11.69
CA VAL A 79 17.26 -0.99 -11.83
C VAL A 79 16.60 0.25 -11.27
N CYS A 80 15.81 0.93 -12.06
CA CYS A 80 15.03 2.08 -11.59
C CYS A 80 13.57 2.00 -12.06
N THR A 81 12.69 2.63 -11.29
CA THR A 81 11.30 2.88 -11.70
C THR A 81 11.22 4.26 -12.34
N ALA A 82 10.60 4.34 -13.50
CA ALA A 82 10.42 5.59 -14.21
C ALA A 82 8.99 5.74 -14.75
N ASP A 83 8.51 6.97 -14.77
CA ASP A 83 7.24 7.33 -15.38
C ASP A 83 7.47 7.65 -16.86
N VAL A 84 7.03 6.74 -17.73
CA VAL A 84 7.10 6.90 -19.18
C VAL A 84 6.06 7.93 -19.61
N THR A 85 6.50 8.94 -20.32
CA THR A 85 5.64 10.00 -20.86
C THR A 85 5.39 9.84 -22.35
N GLN A 86 6.37 9.29 -23.07
CA GLN A 86 6.30 8.99 -24.49
C GLN A 86 6.80 7.59 -24.74
N PHE A 87 6.06 6.81 -25.52
CA PHE A 87 6.37 5.43 -25.89
C PHE A 87 6.23 5.26 -27.40
N GLY A 88 7.34 5.18 -28.12
CA GLY A 88 7.37 5.30 -29.57
C GLY A 88 6.75 6.62 -30.02
N ASP A 89 5.88 6.55 -31.02
CA ASP A 89 5.14 7.71 -31.54
C ASP A 89 3.88 8.09 -30.71
N ARG A 90 3.63 7.39 -29.61
CA ARG A 90 2.42 7.54 -28.82
C ARG A 90 2.69 8.22 -27.47
N ASN A 91 1.92 9.24 -27.19
CA ASN A 91 1.94 9.90 -25.88
C ASN A 91 1.13 9.05 -24.89
N LYS A 92 1.78 8.12 -24.19
CA LYS A 92 1.16 7.25 -23.19
C LYS A 92 1.90 7.42 -21.86
N ARG A 93 1.14 7.59 -20.77
CA ARG A 93 1.69 7.70 -19.41
C ARG A 93 1.47 6.41 -18.66
N PHE A 94 2.54 5.78 -18.24
CA PHE A 94 2.55 4.61 -17.37
C PHE A 94 3.92 4.49 -16.68
N SER A 95 3.98 3.77 -15.56
CA SER A 95 5.25 3.51 -14.89
C SER A 95 5.83 2.19 -15.39
N ALA A 96 7.13 2.17 -15.63
CA ALA A 96 7.90 1.01 -16.07
C ALA A 96 9.14 0.83 -15.18
N GLU A 97 9.60 -0.41 -15.10
CA GLU A 97 10.90 -0.75 -14.55
C GLU A 97 11.93 -0.70 -15.66
N LEU A 98 12.96 0.10 -15.48
CA LEU A 98 14.05 0.25 -16.43
C LEU A 98 15.29 -0.45 -15.89
N ASN A 99 15.84 -1.36 -16.68
CA ASN A 99 17.03 -2.15 -16.37
C ASN A 99 18.18 -1.68 -17.27
N PHE A 100 19.23 -1.15 -16.66
CA PHE A 100 20.44 -0.67 -17.33
C PHE A 100 21.56 -1.67 -17.11
N GLU A 101 22.27 -2.05 -18.17
CA GLU A 101 23.49 -2.84 -18.03
C GLU A 101 24.63 -1.96 -17.49
N GLY A 102 25.21 -2.36 -16.35
CA GLY A 102 26.23 -1.63 -15.65
C GLY A 102 25.71 -0.59 -14.65
N GLU A 103 26.66 0.22 -14.15
CA GLU A 103 26.36 1.31 -13.23
C GLU A 103 25.85 2.53 -14.01
N ALA A 104 24.62 2.93 -13.76
CA ALA A 104 24.03 4.15 -14.29
C ALA A 104 23.83 5.15 -13.15
N ASP A 105 24.50 6.29 -13.21
CA ASP A 105 24.36 7.38 -12.23
C ASP A 105 23.10 8.20 -12.58
N LEU A 106 21.96 7.72 -12.09
CA LEU A 106 20.66 8.32 -12.33
C LEU A 106 20.02 8.75 -11.01
N GLU A 107 19.62 9.99 -10.95
CA GLU A 107 18.92 10.55 -9.80
C GLU A 107 17.40 10.64 -10.04
N PRO A 108 16.58 10.56 -8.98
CA PRO A 108 15.15 10.85 -9.09
C PRO A 108 14.92 12.26 -9.65
N GLY A 109 14.10 12.33 -10.71
CA GLY A 109 13.84 13.56 -11.46
C GLY A 109 14.57 13.67 -12.80
N ASP A 110 15.55 12.81 -13.08
CA ASP A 110 16.21 12.81 -14.38
C ASP A 110 15.25 12.38 -15.47
N VAL A 111 15.22 13.17 -16.55
CA VAL A 111 14.43 12.87 -17.75
C VAL A 111 15.38 12.22 -18.75
N ILE A 112 15.09 10.99 -19.10
CA ILE A 112 15.88 10.19 -20.03
C ILE A 112 15.12 9.93 -21.32
N ALA A 113 15.82 10.03 -22.43
CA ALA A 113 15.41 9.46 -23.71
C ALA A 113 16.21 8.17 -23.89
N ALA A 114 15.53 7.06 -24.04
CA ALA A 114 16.14 5.75 -24.12
C ALA A 114 15.53 4.91 -25.24
N VAL A 115 16.33 3.96 -25.72
CA VAL A 115 15.85 2.85 -26.56
C VAL A 115 15.89 1.59 -25.73
N ALA A 116 14.76 0.94 -25.57
CA ALA A 116 14.63 -0.19 -24.69
C ALA A 116 13.82 -1.33 -25.33
N ASP A 117 14.19 -2.54 -24.96
CA ASP A 117 13.42 -3.76 -25.24
C ASP A 117 12.47 -4.00 -24.07
N CYS A 118 11.18 -3.83 -24.33
CA CYS A 118 10.16 -3.88 -23.29
C CYS A 118 9.45 -5.22 -23.27
N THR A 119 9.55 -5.92 -22.16
CA THR A 119 8.95 -7.23 -21.96
C THR A 119 7.95 -7.24 -20.82
N PRO A 120 6.86 -8.02 -20.92
CA PRO A 120 5.97 -8.21 -19.77
C PRO A 120 6.69 -9.00 -18.68
N PHE A 121 6.34 -8.73 -17.42
CA PHE A 121 6.87 -9.49 -16.29
C PHE A 121 6.48 -10.97 -16.39
N SER A 122 7.36 -11.87 -15.94
CA SER A 122 7.09 -13.31 -15.95
C SER A 122 5.91 -13.67 -15.03
N THR A 123 5.11 -14.65 -15.48
CA THR A 123 3.93 -15.09 -14.73
C THR A 123 4.25 -16.08 -13.63
N ASP A 124 5.38 -16.79 -13.72
CA ASP A 124 5.76 -17.84 -12.77
C ASP A 124 7.25 -17.78 -12.43
N LEU A 125 7.55 -17.18 -11.28
CA LEU A 125 8.83 -17.38 -10.62
C LEU A 125 8.55 -18.10 -9.28
N TYR A 126 8.76 -19.42 -9.24
CA TYR A 126 8.59 -20.23 -8.02
C TYR A 126 7.20 -20.15 -7.37
N GLY A 127 6.11 -20.11 -8.17
CA GLY A 127 4.73 -19.98 -7.67
C GLY A 127 4.30 -18.56 -7.26
N TYR A 128 5.17 -17.57 -7.44
CA TYR A 128 4.87 -16.16 -7.20
C TYR A 128 4.57 -15.44 -8.52
N ASN A 129 3.37 -14.91 -8.65
CA ASN A 129 2.97 -14.17 -9.83
C ASN A 129 3.56 -12.74 -9.77
N GLN A 130 4.81 -12.58 -10.21
CA GLN A 130 5.52 -11.31 -10.25
C GLN A 130 4.76 -10.26 -11.06
N ARG A 131 4.15 -10.68 -12.18
CA ARG A 131 3.37 -9.79 -13.05
C ARG A 131 2.24 -9.11 -12.28
N ASN A 132 1.40 -9.88 -11.58
CA ASN A 132 0.29 -9.31 -10.81
C ASN A 132 0.78 -8.38 -9.69
N SER A 133 1.89 -8.72 -9.05
CA SER A 133 2.48 -7.88 -8.01
C SER A 133 2.97 -6.54 -8.58
N GLN A 134 3.70 -6.54 -9.68
CA GLN A 134 4.21 -5.31 -10.29
C GLN A 134 3.09 -4.43 -10.84
N ILE A 135 2.11 -5.04 -11.53
CA ILE A 135 0.93 -4.32 -12.04
C ILE A 135 0.11 -3.72 -10.89
N SER A 136 -0.01 -4.41 -9.76
CA SER A 136 -0.70 -3.88 -8.58
C SER A 136 0.00 -2.66 -7.96
N HIS A 137 1.29 -2.49 -8.22
CA HIS A 137 2.07 -1.29 -7.86
C HIS A 137 2.10 -0.24 -8.99
N GLY A 138 1.39 -0.48 -10.09
CA GLY A 138 1.32 0.44 -11.24
C GLY A 138 2.47 0.29 -12.24
N ILE A 139 3.40 -0.64 -12.01
CA ILE A 139 4.52 -0.91 -12.92
C ILE A 139 4.04 -1.91 -13.96
N LEU A 140 3.93 -1.47 -15.21
CA LEU A 140 3.29 -2.26 -16.26
C LEU A 140 4.25 -3.14 -17.05
N LEU A 141 5.48 -2.65 -17.31
CA LEU A 141 6.48 -3.32 -18.15
C LEU A 141 7.85 -3.30 -17.48
N SER A 142 8.66 -4.29 -17.83
CA SER A 142 10.09 -4.31 -17.58
C SER A 142 10.79 -4.02 -18.91
N CYS A 143 11.62 -2.99 -18.93
CA CYS A 143 12.30 -2.50 -20.13
C CYS A 143 13.82 -2.62 -19.94
N ALA A 144 14.46 -3.44 -20.75
CA ALA A 144 15.92 -3.52 -20.83
C ALA A 144 16.43 -2.37 -21.70
N VAL A 145 17.15 -1.44 -21.13
CA VAL A 145 17.65 -0.24 -21.81
C VAL A 145 18.96 -0.55 -22.50
N THR A 146 18.97 -0.39 -23.83
CA THR A 146 20.18 -0.58 -24.64
C THR A 146 21.02 0.69 -24.73
N THR A 147 20.36 1.82 -24.94
CA THR A 147 21.03 3.14 -25.02
C THR A 147 20.15 4.18 -24.34
N TYR A 148 20.75 5.11 -23.64
CA TYR A 148 20.04 6.22 -23.05
C TYR A 148 20.83 7.52 -23.09
N THR A 149 20.12 8.63 -23.05
CA THR A 149 20.67 9.97 -22.90
C THR A 149 19.84 10.74 -21.88
N VAL A 150 20.49 11.44 -20.97
CA VAL A 150 19.80 12.34 -20.04
C VAL A 150 19.49 13.63 -20.79
N VAL A 151 18.21 13.91 -21.00
CA VAL A 151 17.71 15.05 -21.78
C VAL A 151 17.48 16.26 -20.89
N GLY A 152 17.18 16.04 -19.63
CA GLY A 152 16.91 17.12 -18.69
C GLY A 152 16.69 16.61 -17.26
N LYS A 153 16.39 17.54 -16.38
CA LYS A 153 16.04 17.21 -14.98
C LYS A 153 14.73 17.90 -14.62
N GLN A 154 13.78 17.12 -14.17
CA GLN A 154 12.50 17.61 -13.69
C GLN A 154 12.53 17.64 -12.16
N GLU A 155 11.98 18.68 -11.56
CA GLU A 155 11.89 18.71 -10.10
C GLU A 155 11.02 17.56 -9.60
N PRO A 156 11.52 16.73 -8.67
CA PRO A 156 10.75 15.65 -8.12
C PRO A 156 9.52 16.17 -7.35
N PRO A 157 8.42 15.41 -7.30
CA PRO A 157 7.22 15.78 -6.59
C PRO A 157 7.48 16.16 -5.13
N PHE A 158 6.64 17.01 -4.56
CA PHE A 158 6.79 17.51 -3.18
C PHE A 158 7.06 16.40 -2.15
N PHE A 159 6.32 15.30 -2.20
CA PHE A 159 6.49 14.20 -1.26
C PHE A 159 7.82 13.47 -1.44
N THR A 160 8.29 13.30 -2.67
CA THR A 160 9.61 12.70 -2.95
C THR A 160 10.73 13.58 -2.41
N ARG A 161 10.64 14.90 -2.60
CA ARG A 161 11.61 15.86 -2.00
C ARG A 161 11.60 15.79 -0.47
N LEU A 162 10.42 15.69 0.13
CA LEU A 162 10.29 15.57 1.57
C LEU A 162 10.88 14.27 2.10
N GLN A 163 10.62 13.14 1.41
CA GLN A 163 11.23 11.84 1.72
C GLN A 163 12.77 11.92 1.67
N SER A 164 13.31 12.47 0.59
CA SER A 164 14.77 12.64 0.41
C SER A 164 15.37 13.52 1.50
N ALA A 165 14.71 14.60 1.87
CA ALA A 165 15.15 15.47 2.95
C ALA A 165 15.16 14.79 4.32
N ILE A 166 14.14 13.98 4.61
CA ILE A 166 14.07 13.16 5.83
C ILE A 166 15.16 12.09 5.82
N ALA A 167 15.33 11.37 4.70
CA ALA A 167 16.37 10.36 4.53
C ALA A 167 17.77 10.96 4.78
N ALA A 168 18.08 12.09 4.15
CA ALA A 168 19.35 12.77 4.34
C ALA A 168 19.61 13.24 5.79
N ARG A 169 18.55 13.61 6.53
CA ARG A 169 18.65 13.94 7.96
C ARG A 169 18.96 12.71 8.80
N ILE A 170 18.32 11.57 8.50
CA ILE A 170 18.55 10.29 9.19
C ILE A 170 20.00 9.83 8.93
N ASP A 171 20.47 9.88 7.67
CA ASP A 171 21.82 9.46 7.29
C ASP A 171 22.92 10.31 7.97
N ARG A 172 22.65 11.58 8.23
CA ARG A 172 23.59 12.45 8.98
C ARG A 172 23.59 12.20 10.49
N ALA A 173 22.48 11.72 11.04
CA ALA A 173 22.29 11.58 12.49
C ALA A 173 22.68 10.20 13.01
N TYR A 174 22.64 9.16 12.18
CA TYR A 174 22.79 7.77 12.58
C TYR A 174 23.81 7.02 11.71
N LYS A 175 24.36 5.94 12.25
CA LYS A 175 25.24 5.00 11.51
C LYS A 175 24.46 4.30 10.40
N THR A 176 25.13 3.88 9.35
CA THR A 176 24.57 3.31 8.12
C THR A 176 23.48 2.25 8.36
N GLU A 177 23.73 1.25 9.22
CA GLU A 177 22.77 0.20 9.50
C GLU A 177 21.52 0.71 10.23
N THR A 178 21.72 1.56 11.25
CA THR A 178 20.61 2.16 12.02
C THR A 178 19.84 3.14 11.15
N ALA A 179 20.51 3.92 10.31
CA ALA A 179 19.90 4.83 9.37
C ALA A 179 19.02 4.07 8.36
N ALA A 180 19.53 2.98 7.79
CA ALA A 180 18.78 2.13 6.87
C ALA A 180 17.49 1.55 7.52
N MET A 181 17.61 1.06 8.76
CA MET A 181 16.46 0.56 9.51
C MET A 181 15.42 1.65 9.79
N LEU A 182 15.85 2.84 10.20
CA LEU A 182 14.95 3.97 10.45
C LEU A 182 14.28 4.46 9.17
N LYS A 183 15.00 4.50 8.05
CA LYS A 183 14.41 4.86 6.74
C LYS A 183 13.34 3.85 6.33
N ALA A 184 13.61 2.55 6.50
CA ALA A 184 12.63 1.51 6.20
C ALA A 184 11.35 1.64 7.05
N LEU A 185 11.50 1.93 8.36
CA LEU A 185 10.37 2.01 9.29
C LEU A 185 9.57 3.32 9.18
N LEU A 186 10.22 4.44 8.89
CA LEU A 186 9.59 5.77 8.91
C LEU A 186 9.06 6.21 7.54
N ILE A 187 9.82 5.95 6.48
CA ILE A 187 9.51 6.43 5.13
C ILE A 187 9.34 5.30 4.11
N GLY A 188 9.52 4.02 4.52
CA GLY A 188 9.36 2.86 3.65
C GLY A 188 10.52 2.58 2.70
N ASP A 189 11.61 3.30 2.85
CA ASP A 189 12.81 3.11 2.05
C ASP A 189 13.64 1.92 2.58
N LYS A 190 13.66 0.83 1.82
CA LYS A 190 14.34 -0.43 2.16
C LYS A 190 15.67 -0.62 1.43
N ASP A 191 16.04 0.32 0.59
CA ASP A 191 17.14 0.14 -0.36
C ASP A 191 18.50 0.03 0.35
N GLY A 192 18.68 0.74 1.45
CA GLY A 192 19.90 0.66 2.27
C GLY A 192 19.99 -0.52 3.25
N LEU A 193 18.96 -1.40 3.31
CA LEU A 193 18.99 -2.54 4.22
C LEU A 193 19.88 -3.68 3.69
N ALA A 194 20.83 -4.14 4.52
CA ALA A 194 21.67 -5.28 4.18
C ALA A 194 20.82 -6.53 3.87
N ASP A 195 21.20 -7.27 2.83
CA ASP A 195 20.46 -8.48 2.42
C ASP A 195 20.51 -9.60 3.47
N SER A 196 21.57 -9.63 4.28
CA SER A 196 21.63 -10.50 5.46
C SER A 196 20.47 -10.21 6.42
N LEU A 197 20.26 -8.93 6.75
CA LEU A 197 19.18 -8.48 7.63
C LEU A 197 17.81 -8.79 7.03
N LYS A 198 17.59 -8.53 5.74
CA LYS A 198 16.34 -8.88 5.05
C LYS A 198 16.06 -10.39 5.12
N ARG A 199 17.11 -11.23 4.95
CA ARG A 199 16.99 -12.70 5.07
C ARG A 199 16.66 -13.14 6.50
N ASP A 200 17.27 -12.53 7.51
CA ASP A 200 17.02 -12.88 8.91
C ASP A 200 15.59 -12.52 9.34
N PHE A 201 15.09 -11.33 8.94
CA PHE A 201 13.70 -10.96 9.16
C PHE A 201 12.72 -11.92 8.44
N ARG A 202 13.09 -12.42 7.25
CA ARG A 202 12.29 -13.40 6.51
C ARG A 202 12.29 -14.76 7.20
N ARG A 203 13.46 -15.24 7.69
CA ARG A 203 13.57 -16.49 8.42
C ARG A 203 12.79 -16.49 9.73
N LEU A 204 12.73 -15.33 10.41
CA LEU A 204 11.96 -15.15 11.63
C LEU A 204 10.45 -14.94 11.37
N GLY A 205 9.99 -14.85 10.11
CA GLY A 205 8.60 -14.58 9.77
C GLY A 205 8.13 -13.16 10.09
N ILE A 206 9.04 -12.23 10.37
CA ILE A 206 8.73 -10.84 10.76
C ILE A 206 9.05 -9.83 9.68
N SER A 207 9.13 -10.25 8.43
CA SER A 207 9.39 -9.37 7.27
C SER A 207 8.38 -8.21 7.15
N HIS A 208 7.17 -8.41 7.65
CA HIS A 208 6.12 -7.39 7.66
C HIS A 208 6.47 -6.17 8.53
N ILE A 209 7.38 -6.31 9.52
CA ILE A 209 7.85 -5.18 10.34
C ILE A 209 8.70 -4.21 9.51
N LEU A 210 9.44 -4.73 8.52
CA LEU A 210 10.22 -3.90 7.59
C LEU A 210 9.36 -3.15 6.57
N ALA A 211 8.09 -3.48 6.46
CA ALA A 211 7.15 -2.74 5.64
C ALA A 211 6.38 -1.74 6.53
N ILE A 212 6.21 -0.52 6.05
CA ILE A 212 5.33 0.41 6.75
C ILE A 212 3.93 -0.18 6.78
N SER A 213 3.42 -0.40 8.00
CA SER A 213 2.11 -0.99 8.22
C SER A 213 1.10 0.05 8.70
N GLY A 214 -0.19 -0.28 8.57
CA GLY A 214 -1.26 0.53 9.17
C GLY A 214 -1.13 0.71 10.69
N THR A 215 -0.43 -0.22 11.37
CA THR A 215 -0.13 -0.13 12.81
C THR A 215 0.84 1.02 13.09
N HIS A 216 1.92 1.15 12.31
CA HIS A 216 2.87 2.27 12.43
C HIS A 216 2.15 3.61 12.24
N PHE A 217 1.27 3.68 11.23
CA PHE A 217 0.44 4.85 10.98
C PHE A 217 -0.45 5.19 12.17
N THR A 218 -1.17 4.23 12.73
CA THR A 218 -2.07 4.45 13.88
C THR A 218 -1.32 4.84 15.15
N VAL A 219 -0.17 4.23 15.41
CA VAL A 219 0.66 4.58 16.57
C VAL A 219 1.19 6.00 16.44
N LEU A 220 1.68 6.40 15.26
CA LEU A 220 2.19 7.75 15.03
C LEU A 220 1.09 8.80 15.19
N LEU A 221 -0.08 8.60 14.57
CA LEU A 221 -1.21 9.51 14.75
C LEU A 221 -1.74 9.53 16.17
N GLY A 222 -1.73 8.38 16.87
CA GLY A 222 -2.07 8.29 18.28
C GLY A 222 -1.12 9.10 19.16
N LEU A 223 0.18 9.05 18.87
CA LEU A 223 1.18 9.86 19.56
C LEU A 223 0.98 11.37 19.27
N CYS A 224 0.72 11.74 18.02
CA CYS A 224 0.37 13.10 17.66
C CYS A 224 -0.88 13.57 18.41
N ALA A 225 -1.93 12.75 18.47
CA ALA A 225 -3.16 13.06 19.22
C ALA A 225 -2.87 13.23 20.70
N LEU A 226 -2.02 12.42 21.30
CA LEU A 226 -1.61 12.51 22.70
C LEU A 226 -0.88 13.83 22.96
N LEU A 227 0.09 14.20 22.11
CA LEU A 227 0.82 15.47 22.23
C LEU A 227 -0.11 16.67 22.11
N LEU A 228 -1.03 16.66 21.13
CA LEU A 228 -2.03 17.72 20.98
C LEU A 228 -2.97 17.80 22.20
N ARG A 229 -3.29 16.65 22.82
CA ARG A 229 -4.08 16.61 24.05
C ARG A 229 -3.33 17.19 25.25
N LEU A 230 -2.02 16.97 25.34
CA LEU A 230 -1.17 17.59 26.38
C LEU A 230 -1.13 19.11 26.24
N LEU A 231 -1.28 19.65 25.03
CA LEU A 231 -1.44 21.08 24.76
C LEU A 231 -2.85 21.58 25.09
N ARG A 232 -3.69 20.78 25.76
CA ARG A 232 -5.06 21.08 26.17
C ARG A 232 -6.02 21.46 25.04
N LEU A 233 -5.76 20.99 23.83
CA LEU A 233 -6.65 21.22 22.69
C LEU A 233 -7.95 20.40 22.81
N ASN A 234 -9.04 20.97 22.32
CA ASN A 234 -10.33 20.31 22.28
C ASN A 234 -10.35 19.18 21.23
N LYS A 235 -11.18 18.16 21.45
CA LYS A 235 -11.29 17.00 20.53
C LYS A 235 -11.51 17.41 19.06
N LYS A 236 -12.33 18.44 18.79
CA LYS A 236 -12.55 18.96 17.43
C LYS A 236 -11.28 19.51 16.81
N GLN A 237 -10.50 20.30 17.56
CA GLN A 237 -9.23 20.85 17.13
C GLN A 237 -8.21 19.74 16.86
N ILE A 238 -8.13 18.75 17.76
CA ILE A 238 -7.24 17.59 17.58
C ILE A 238 -7.56 16.87 16.28
N TYR A 239 -8.80 16.49 16.03
CA TYR A 239 -9.17 15.78 14.80
C TYR A 239 -8.97 16.64 13.54
N PHE A 240 -9.22 17.95 13.63
CA PHE A 240 -8.95 18.87 12.54
C PHE A 240 -7.45 18.91 12.17
N LEU A 241 -6.56 18.90 13.17
CA LEU A 241 -5.11 18.88 12.96
C LEU A 241 -4.58 17.50 12.53
N LEU A 242 -5.25 16.42 12.93
CA LEU A 242 -4.86 15.08 12.53
C LEU A 242 -5.17 14.77 11.05
N ILE A 243 -6.13 15.45 10.43
CA ILE A 243 -6.43 15.29 8.99
C ILE A 243 -5.20 15.60 8.12
N PRO A 244 -4.62 16.83 8.18
CA PRO A 244 -3.43 17.13 7.40
C PRO A 244 -2.21 16.28 7.81
N ALA A 245 -2.07 15.93 9.09
CA ALA A 245 -1.01 15.04 9.54
C ALA A 245 -1.13 13.63 8.92
N ALA A 246 -2.34 13.09 8.82
CA ALA A 246 -2.61 11.82 8.18
C ALA A 246 -2.25 11.86 6.68
N LEU A 247 -2.70 12.88 5.96
CA LEU A 247 -2.39 13.07 4.54
C LEU A 247 -0.89 13.23 4.31
N LEU A 248 -0.22 14.01 5.15
CA LEU A 248 1.23 14.22 5.08
C LEU A 248 1.97 12.90 5.25
N TYR A 249 1.61 12.10 6.27
CA TYR A 249 2.28 10.82 6.50
C TYR A 249 1.98 9.78 5.40
N MET A 250 0.76 9.76 4.84
CA MET A 250 0.45 8.94 3.66
C MET A 250 1.39 9.29 2.49
N GLY A 251 1.62 10.57 2.24
CA GLY A 251 2.56 11.03 1.20
C GLY A 251 4.01 10.66 1.51
N ILE A 252 4.46 10.86 2.77
CA ILE A 252 5.81 10.49 3.21
C ILE A 252 6.05 8.97 3.10
N SER A 253 5.04 8.15 3.32
CA SER A 253 5.14 6.69 3.17
C SER A 253 5.05 6.19 1.72
N GLY A 254 5.06 7.10 0.73
CA GLY A 254 4.94 6.77 -0.69
C GLY A 254 3.57 6.20 -1.07
N PHE A 255 2.51 6.56 -0.36
CA PHE A 255 1.15 6.09 -0.59
C PHE A 255 1.02 4.55 -0.60
N SER A 256 1.81 3.87 0.24
CA SER A 256 1.71 2.40 0.34
C SER A 256 0.27 1.96 0.65
N ALA A 257 -0.20 0.89 0.02
CA ALA A 257 -1.60 0.43 0.11
C ALA A 257 -2.07 0.22 1.55
N SER A 258 -1.19 -0.31 2.43
CA SER A 258 -1.51 -0.53 3.85
C SER A 258 -1.70 0.77 4.62
N VAL A 259 -0.85 1.77 4.39
CA VAL A 259 -0.94 3.10 5.02
C VAL A 259 -2.13 3.87 4.47
N CYS A 260 -2.36 3.83 3.15
CA CYS A 260 -3.49 4.49 2.51
C CYS A 260 -4.83 3.98 3.07
N ARG A 261 -4.99 2.67 3.24
CA ARG A 261 -6.20 2.12 3.83
C ARG A 261 -6.40 2.61 5.26
N ALA A 262 -5.38 2.50 6.12
CA ALA A 262 -5.46 2.98 7.50
C ALA A 262 -5.71 4.50 7.55
N GLY A 263 -5.08 5.25 6.67
CA GLY A 263 -5.24 6.69 6.53
C GLY A 263 -6.65 7.09 6.12
N ILE A 264 -7.21 6.47 5.09
CA ILE A 264 -8.58 6.75 4.65
C ILE A 264 -9.59 6.41 5.74
N MET A 265 -9.44 5.26 6.42
CA MET A 265 -10.32 4.90 7.55
C MET A 265 -10.22 5.92 8.69
N ALA A 266 -9.01 6.39 9.03
CA ALA A 266 -8.81 7.41 10.04
C ALA A 266 -9.43 8.75 9.61
N LEU A 267 -9.22 9.19 8.38
CA LEU A 267 -9.80 10.41 7.81
C LEU A 267 -11.32 10.38 7.84
N LEU A 268 -11.94 9.27 7.43
CA LEU A 268 -13.40 9.08 7.50
C LEU A 268 -13.91 9.13 8.94
N THR A 269 -13.16 8.56 9.90
CA THR A 269 -13.50 8.58 11.32
C THR A 269 -13.41 10.01 11.89
N TYR A 270 -12.37 10.76 11.54
CA TYR A 270 -12.18 12.15 11.98
C TYR A 270 -13.25 13.06 11.38
N LEU A 271 -13.52 12.88 10.07
CA LEU A 271 -14.55 13.63 9.37
C LEU A 271 -15.95 13.35 9.93
N ALA A 272 -16.30 12.09 10.18
CA ALA A 272 -17.56 11.71 10.81
C ALA A 272 -17.74 12.38 12.16
N PHE A 273 -16.67 12.45 12.99
CA PHE A 273 -16.73 13.15 14.27
C PHE A 273 -16.95 14.65 14.11
N LEU A 274 -16.24 15.30 13.17
CA LEU A 274 -16.37 16.74 12.93
C LEU A 274 -17.76 17.11 12.42
N LEU A 275 -18.37 16.24 11.62
CA LEU A 275 -19.72 16.39 11.07
C LEU A 275 -20.82 15.93 12.04
N GLY A 276 -20.48 15.49 13.26
CA GLY A 276 -21.46 14.98 14.24
C GLY A 276 -22.18 13.69 13.80
N ARG A 277 -21.58 12.91 12.89
CA ARG A 277 -22.11 11.64 12.40
C ARG A 277 -21.66 10.47 13.26
N ALA A 278 -22.47 9.41 13.30
CA ALA A 278 -22.08 8.14 13.92
C ALA A 278 -20.85 7.55 13.19
N ARG A 279 -19.91 7.05 13.96
CA ARG A 279 -18.71 6.38 13.46
C ARG A 279 -19.02 4.90 13.29
N ASP A 280 -18.95 4.44 12.08
CA ASP A 280 -19.10 3.02 11.73
C ASP A 280 -17.81 2.54 11.06
N ALA A 281 -17.10 1.63 11.74
CA ALA A 281 -15.82 1.09 11.30
C ALA A 281 -15.95 0.21 10.05
N TYR A 282 -17.08 -0.52 9.92
CA TYR A 282 -17.32 -1.32 8.73
C TYR A 282 -17.52 -0.46 7.49
N THR A 283 -18.37 0.57 7.61
CA THR A 283 -18.58 1.53 6.51
C THR A 283 -17.26 2.21 6.13
N ALA A 284 -16.44 2.61 7.12
CA ALA A 284 -15.14 3.20 6.84
C ALA A 284 -14.19 2.23 6.12
N LEU A 285 -14.16 0.94 6.51
CA LEU A 285 -13.36 -0.09 5.88
C LEU A 285 -13.77 -0.31 4.42
N PHE A 286 -15.06 -0.45 4.14
CA PHE A 286 -15.57 -0.67 2.78
C PHE A 286 -15.31 0.54 1.88
N ILE A 287 -15.60 1.76 2.36
CA ILE A 287 -15.34 2.99 1.61
C ILE A 287 -13.83 3.13 1.32
N ALA A 288 -12.96 2.80 2.28
CA ALA A 288 -11.52 2.86 2.07
C ALA A 288 -11.07 1.95 0.91
N VAL A 289 -11.56 0.71 0.86
CA VAL A 289 -11.26 -0.22 -0.25
C VAL A 289 -11.82 0.30 -1.58
N CYS A 290 -13.05 0.81 -1.57
CA CYS A 290 -13.64 1.40 -2.79
C CYS A 290 -12.82 2.57 -3.32
N ILE A 291 -12.37 3.48 -2.45
CA ILE A 291 -11.52 4.62 -2.84
C ILE A 291 -10.19 4.12 -3.41
N LEU A 292 -9.55 3.13 -2.76
CA LEU A 292 -8.27 2.59 -3.24
C LEU A 292 -8.41 1.97 -4.63
N ILE A 293 -9.46 1.17 -4.87
CA ILE A 293 -9.72 0.56 -6.17
C ILE A 293 -10.10 1.62 -7.21
N ALA A 294 -10.83 2.67 -6.82
CA ALA A 294 -11.19 3.76 -7.74
C ALA A 294 -9.99 4.58 -8.18
N VAL A 295 -9.05 4.86 -7.27
CA VAL A 295 -7.82 5.61 -7.56
C VAL A 295 -6.81 4.75 -8.31
N HIS A 296 -6.71 3.48 -7.93
CA HIS A 296 -5.77 2.53 -8.52
C HIS A 296 -6.47 1.19 -8.80
N PRO A 297 -7.06 1.05 -10.01
CA PRO A 297 -7.86 -0.15 -10.35
C PRO A 297 -7.11 -1.47 -10.20
N TYR A 298 -5.80 -1.46 -10.47
CA TYR A 298 -4.96 -2.65 -10.33
C TYR A 298 -4.70 -3.09 -8.88
N ALA A 299 -5.05 -2.27 -7.89
CA ALA A 299 -4.99 -2.66 -6.48
C ALA A 299 -5.84 -3.91 -6.16
N VAL A 300 -6.81 -4.25 -7.01
CA VAL A 300 -7.57 -5.53 -6.92
C VAL A 300 -6.65 -6.75 -7.03
N LEU A 301 -5.53 -6.64 -7.72
CA LEU A 301 -4.55 -7.73 -7.87
C LEU A 301 -3.58 -7.82 -6.69
N ASP A 302 -3.58 -6.82 -5.78
CA ASP A 302 -2.70 -6.80 -4.62
C ASP A 302 -3.23 -7.74 -3.53
N VAL A 303 -2.51 -8.83 -3.32
CA VAL A 303 -2.79 -9.79 -2.24
C VAL A 303 -2.71 -9.11 -0.86
N GLY A 304 -1.79 -8.16 -0.68
CA GLY A 304 -1.62 -7.41 0.57
C GLY A 304 -2.86 -6.57 0.91
N LEU A 305 -3.55 -6.01 -0.08
CA LEU A 305 -4.81 -5.31 0.11
C LEU A 305 -5.88 -6.25 0.71
N TRP A 306 -6.04 -7.43 0.10
CA TRP A 306 -7.07 -8.40 0.53
C TRP A 306 -6.77 -9.04 1.88
N LEU A 307 -5.51 -9.41 2.14
CA LEU A 307 -5.10 -9.94 3.44
C LEU A 307 -5.37 -8.94 4.56
N SER A 308 -5.04 -7.70 4.32
CA SER A 308 -5.24 -6.66 5.30
C SER A 308 -6.72 -6.27 5.47
N PHE A 309 -7.51 -6.31 4.40
CA PHE A 309 -8.97 -6.18 4.48
C PHE A 309 -9.56 -7.29 5.32
N ALA A 310 -9.22 -8.55 5.03
CA ALA A 310 -9.72 -9.72 5.75
C ALA A 310 -9.32 -9.66 7.25
N ALA A 311 -8.08 -9.31 7.57
CA ALA A 311 -7.63 -9.14 8.94
C ALA A 311 -8.43 -8.06 9.69
N THR A 312 -8.58 -6.87 9.10
CA THR A 312 -9.34 -5.77 9.72
C THR A 312 -10.80 -6.13 9.89
N PHE A 313 -11.42 -6.74 8.88
CA PHE A 313 -12.80 -7.20 8.94
C PHE A 313 -13.00 -8.25 10.04
N SER A 314 -12.09 -9.22 10.13
CA SER A 314 -12.14 -10.25 11.18
C SER A 314 -11.99 -9.65 12.58
N ILE A 315 -11.09 -8.68 12.77
CA ILE A 315 -10.93 -7.97 14.03
C ILE A 315 -12.24 -7.26 14.43
N LEU A 316 -12.86 -6.54 13.49
CA LEU A 316 -14.12 -5.84 13.76
C LEU A 316 -15.24 -6.83 14.10
N ALA A 317 -15.41 -7.90 13.32
CA ALA A 317 -16.44 -8.90 13.54
C ALA A 317 -16.29 -9.62 14.89
N LEU A 318 -15.06 -10.02 15.23
CA LEU A 318 -14.76 -10.69 16.48
C LEU A 318 -14.87 -9.74 17.67
N SER A 319 -14.46 -8.47 17.54
CA SER A 319 -14.57 -7.50 18.63
C SER A 319 -16.03 -7.30 19.07
N GLU A 320 -16.99 -7.29 18.13
CA GLU A 320 -18.42 -7.24 18.46
C GLU A 320 -18.91 -8.51 19.16
N LEU A 321 -18.49 -9.68 18.67
CA LEU A 321 -18.86 -10.95 19.27
C LEU A 321 -18.40 -11.04 20.73
N PHE A 322 -17.15 -10.68 20.96
CA PHE A 322 -16.58 -10.73 22.30
C PHE A 322 -17.11 -9.62 23.23
N ALA A 323 -17.42 -8.43 22.70
CA ALA A 323 -18.07 -7.39 23.50
C ALA A 323 -19.41 -7.88 24.08
N LYS A 324 -20.16 -8.70 23.33
CA LYS A 324 -21.42 -9.30 23.80
C LYS A 324 -21.19 -10.37 24.87
N VAL A 325 -20.10 -11.15 24.76
CA VAL A 325 -19.72 -12.16 25.73
C VAL A 325 -19.22 -11.52 27.02
N THR A 326 -18.34 -10.49 26.92
CA THR A 326 -17.76 -9.80 28.07
C THR A 326 -18.75 -8.96 28.87
N LEU A 327 -19.83 -8.49 28.28
CA LEU A 327 -20.89 -7.79 29.03
C LEU A 327 -21.61 -8.69 30.05
N ARG A 328 -21.53 -10.03 29.85
CA ARG A 328 -22.10 -11.03 30.76
C ARG A 328 -21.09 -11.59 31.77
N ALA A 329 -19.84 -11.19 31.70
CA ALA A 329 -18.71 -11.79 32.40
C ALA A 329 -18.15 -10.91 33.52
N GLY A 330 -17.55 -11.53 34.56
CA GLY A 330 -16.89 -10.85 35.68
C GLY A 330 -15.57 -10.14 35.31
N ARG A 331 -14.95 -9.42 36.25
CA ARG A 331 -13.71 -8.64 35.99
C ARG A 331 -12.54 -9.50 35.49
N ALA A 332 -12.38 -10.70 36.03
CA ALA A 332 -11.31 -11.62 35.62
C ALA A 332 -11.48 -12.13 34.20
N GLU A 333 -12.73 -12.40 33.80
CA GLU A 333 -13.04 -12.84 32.43
C GLU A 333 -12.88 -11.70 31.42
N ARG A 334 -13.08 -10.43 31.82
CA ARG A 334 -12.79 -9.27 30.96
C ARG A 334 -11.30 -9.12 30.66
N LEU A 335 -10.44 -9.37 31.64
CA LEU A 335 -9.00 -9.35 31.44
C LEU A 335 -8.55 -10.52 30.53
N LEU A 336 -9.09 -11.71 30.77
CA LEU A 336 -8.81 -12.91 29.97
C LEU A 336 -9.29 -12.71 28.51
N SER A 337 -10.46 -12.13 28.33
CA SER A 337 -11.01 -11.76 27.02
C SER A 337 -10.14 -10.72 26.31
N PHE A 338 -9.65 -9.70 27.02
CA PHE A 338 -8.71 -8.72 26.47
C PHE A 338 -7.39 -9.37 26.01
N LEU A 339 -6.82 -10.24 26.82
CA LEU A 339 -5.60 -10.98 26.49
C LEU A 339 -5.84 -11.94 25.31
N PHE A 340 -7.00 -12.61 25.29
CA PHE A 340 -7.39 -13.48 24.17
C PHE A 340 -7.58 -12.69 22.87
N HIS A 341 -8.18 -11.49 22.93
CA HIS A 341 -8.29 -10.59 21.79
C HIS A 341 -6.92 -10.19 21.25
N LEU A 342 -6.03 -9.80 22.14
CA LEU A 342 -4.67 -9.42 21.76
C LEU A 342 -3.95 -10.61 21.10
N PHE A 343 -4.03 -11.78 21.71
CA PHE A 343 -3.41 -13.00 21.19
C PHE A 343 -4.05 -13.44 19.85
N PHE A 344 -5.39 -13.42 19.78
CA PHE A 344 -6.11 -13.81 18.56
C PHE A 344 -5.87 -12.86 17.40
N ASN A 345 -5.83 -11.54 17.67
CA ASN A 345 -5.50 -10.54 16.65
C ASN A 345 -4.08 -10.75 16.11
N VAL A 346 -3.12 -11.05 16.99
CA VAL A 346 -1.76 -11.41 16.59
C VAL A 346 -1.77 -12.71 15.79
N ALA A 347 -2.49 -13.75 16.26
CA ALA A 347 -2.56 -15.04 15.59
C ALA A 347 -3.23 -14.97 14.20
N VAL A 348 -4.31 -14.21 14.05
CA VAL A 348 -4.98 -14.00 12.76
C VAL A 348 -4.07 -13.22 11.80
N THR A 349 -3.36 -12.21 12.31
CA THR A 349 -2.38 -11.47 11.52
C THR A 349 -1.24 -12.38 11.07
N VAL A 350 -0.74 -13.26 11.96
CA VAL A 350 0.29 -14.24 11.64
C VAL A 350 -0.23 -15.31 10.67
N ALA A 351 -1.42 -15.87 10.90
CA ALA A 351 -2.02 -16.87 10.01
C ALA A 351 -2.29 -16.31 8.59
N ALA A 352 -2.71 -15.04 8.47
CA ALA A 352 -2.87 -14.37 7.19
C ALA A 352 -1.53 -14.11 6.48
N PHE A 353 -0.39 -14.25 7.18
CA PHE A 353 0.95 -14.11 6.61
C PHE A 353 1.57 -15.44 6.16
N PHE A 354 1.12 -16.57 6.69
CA PHE A 354 1.68 -17.90 6.41
C PHE A 354 0.79 -18.76 5.51
N GLY A 355 -0.44 -18.34 5.21
CA GLY A 355 -1.34 -18.96 4.24
C GLY A 355 -1.36 -18.22 2.92
#